data_2b41ccc0dd5c36957bddedac11392a3f
#
_entry.id   2b41ccc0dd5c36957bddedac11392a3f
#
_cell.length_a   1.000
_cell.length_b   1.000
_cell.length_c   1.000
_cell.angle_alpha   90.00
_cell.angle_beta   90.00
_cell.angle_gamma   90.00
#
_symmetry.space_group_name_H-M   'P 1'
#
loop_
_entity.id
_entity.type
_entity.pdbx_description
1 polymer ?
#
loop_
_entity_poly.entity_id
_entity_poly.type
_entity_poly.pdbx_seq_one_letter_code
_entity_poly.pdbx_strand_id
1 'polypeptide(L)'
;LWHAPEVWPRTYYPDVEPVKHKWDGRTLSLKCAAERSTGLRKEIDISLLGSGTGVVLRHRIFNENPWAVTFAPWCLTVMAEGGELVVPQEPYVPHGKGPGESFEYARPLVLWQFTKMADPRFTWGDDFIRMRQDNRYDSKQKFGAAVKAGWAAYDLAGERFVKHFPFDPAATYPDGGCNAEFFTMPGFLEIESLGPLAPVEPGDCVRLDERWEVLPGSAQRASASTVSK
;
A
#
# COMPACT_ATOMS: atom_id res chain seq x y z
N LEU A 1 -6.93 3.23 8.25
CA LEU A 1 -5.99 4.35 8.17
C LEU A 1 -5.21 4.43 9.47
N TRP A 2 -3.91 4.28 9.39
CA TRP A 2 -2.97 4.40 10.49
C TRP A 2 -1.96 5.51 10.19
N HIS A 3 -0.98 5.70 11.10
CA HIS A 3 0.15 6.60 10.89
C HIS A 3 1.48 5.84 11.05
N ALA A 4 2.43 6.14 10.18
CA ALA A 4 3.79 5.61 10.22
C ALA A 4 4.78 6.64 10.80
N PRO A 5 5.95 6.21 11.31
CA PRO A 5 6.45 4.84 11.41
C PRO A 5 5.67 3.97 12.41
N GLU A 6 5.64 2.66 12.15
CA GLU A 6 5.01 1.68 13.05
C GLU A 6 5.73 1.61 14.39
N VAL A 7 5.00 1.87 15.48
CA VAL A 7 5.52 1.77 16.86
C VAL A 7 4.45 1.23 17.78
N TRP A 8 4.77 0.14 18.49
CA TRP A 8 3.89 -0.42 19.53
C TRP A 8 3.97 0.40 20.83
N PRO A 9 2.84 0.71 21.51
CA PRO A 9 1.44 0.48 21.11
C PRO A 9 0.83 1.65 20.30
N ARG A 10 1.59 2.71 20.03
CA ARG A 10 1.14 3.99 19.47
C ARG A 10 0.30 3.83 18.19
N THR A 11 0.81 3.07 17.22
CA THR A 11 0.15 2.91 15.91
C THR A 11 -1.14 2.09 16.00
N TYR A 12 -1.24 1.22 17.00
CA TYR A 12 -2.33 0.25 17.17
C TYR A 12 -3.49 0.76 18.02
N TYR A 13 -3.78 2.05 17.93
CA TYR A 13 -4.93 2.60 18.63
C TYR A 13 -6.22 2.01 18.05
N PRO A 14 -7.09 1.40 18.89
CA PRO A 14 -8.31 0.77 18.41
C PRO A 14 -9.33 1.85 18.01
N ASP A 15 -9.84 1.80 16.78
CA ASP A 15 -10.91 2.69 16.28
C ASP A 15 -12.29 2.16 16.74
N VAL A 16 -12.52 2.15 18.07
CA VAL A 16 -13.76 1.63 18.69
C VAL A 16 -14.82 2.70 18.96
N GLU A 17 -14.47 3.97 18.82
CA GLU A 17 -15.40 5.07 19.01
C GLU A 17 -16.31 5.25 17.78
N PRO A 18 -17.55 5.72 17.96
CA PRO A 18 -18.45 5.96 16.83
C PRO A 18 -17.86 6.93 15.81
N VAL A 19 -17.87 6.52 14.54
CA VAL A 19 -17.41 7.36 13.41
C VAL A 19 -18.55 8.27 12.96
N LYS A 20 -18.33 9.58 12.97
CA LYS A 20 -19.26 10.53 12.35
C LYS A 20 -19.20 10.38 10.84
N HIS A 21 -20.36 10.34 10.19
CA HIS A 21 -20.42 10.21 8.73
C HIS A 21 -21.39 11.23 8.13
N LYS A 22 -21.14 11.59 6.87
CA LYS A 22 -22.00 12.43 6.05
C LYS A 22 -21.98 11.93 4.62
N TRP A 23 -23.14 11.80 4.01
CA TRP A 23 -23.33 11.52 2.60
C TRP A 23 -23.95 12.72 1.89
N ASP A 24 -23.35 13.19 0.79
CA ASP A 24 -23.83 14.35 0.02
C ASP A 24 -24.45 13.98 -1.34
N GLY A 25 -24.69 12.68 -1.59
CA GLY A 25 -25.14 12.13 -2.87
C GLY A 25 -24.02 11.60 -3.76
N ARG A 26 -22.75 11.94 -3.49
CA ARG A 26 -21.58 11.52 -4.26
C ARG A 26 -20.41 11.07 -3.39
N THR A 27 -20.19 11.74 -2.28
CA THR A 27 -19.06 11.51 -1.38
C THR A 27 -19.55 11.09 0.00
N LEU A 28 -19.01 10.01 0.52
CA LEU A 28 -19.12 9.61 1.91
C LEU A 28 -17.93 10.14 2.68
N SER A 29 -18.18 11.09 3.59
CA SER A 29 -17.16 11.61 4.51
C SER A 29 -17.25 10.89 5.85
N LEU A 30 -16.13 10.37 6.31
CA LEU A 30 -15.96 9.69 7.59
C LEU A 30 -15.00 10.50 8.47
N LYS A 31 -15.36 10.70 9.75
CA LYS A 31 -14.56 11.45 10.71
C LYS A 31 -14.51 10.72 12.04
N CYS A 32 -13.34 10.30 12.46
CA CYS A 32 -13.09 9.70 13.77
C CYS A 32 -12.96 10.77 14.86
N ALA A 33 -13.08 10.37 16.12
CA ALA A 33 -12.62 11.17 17.25
C ALA A 33 -11.08 11.21 17.26
N ALA A 34 -10.50 12.20 17.96
CA ALA A 34 -9.06 12.19 18.18
C ALA A 34 -8.66 11.01 19.06
N GLU A 35 -7.60 10.32 18.70
CA GLU A 35 -7.02 9.23 19.48
C GLU A 35 -6.44 9.80 20.78
N ARG A 36 -6.88 9.27 21.92
CA ARG A 36 -6.47 9.79 23.25
C ARG A 36 -4.97 9.63 23.53
N SER A 37 -4.34 8.60 22.95
CA SER A 37 -2.93 8.30 23.17
C SER A 37 -1.98 9.10 22.28
N THR A 38 -2.43 9.52 21.10
CA THR A 38 -1.59 10.15 20.09
C THR A 38 -1.96 11.60 19.79
N GLY A 39 -3.19 12.02 20.11
CA GLY A 39 -3.74 13.31 19.71
C GLY A 39 -3.95 13.45 18.19
N LEU A 40 -3.97 12.34 17.46
CA LEU A 40 -4.20 12.33 16.02
C LEU A 40 -5.66 12.04 15.71
N ARG A 41 -6.22 12.71 14.72
CA ARG A 41 -7.60 12.53 14.27
C ARG A 41 -7.64 12.15 12.78
N LYS A 42 -8.34 11.08 12.47
CA LYS A 42 -8.44 10.50 11.13
C LYS A 42 -9.72 10.93 10.42
N GLU A 43 -9.61 11.23 9.13
CA GLU A 43 -10.73 11.46 8.23
C GLU A 43 -10.51 10.72 6.90
N ILE A 44 -11.60 10.21 6.31
CA ILE A 44 -11.59 9.58 4.99
C ILE A 44 -12.79 10.09 4.19
N ASP A 45 -12.56 10.63 2.99
CA ASP A 45 -13.61 10.86 2.01
C ASP A 45 -13.56 9.78 0.93
N ILE A 46 -14.70 9.16 0.66
CA ILE A 46 -14.86 8.11 -0.35
C ILE A 46 -15.82 8.62 -1.41
N SER A 47 -15.35 8.74 -2.66
CA SER A 47 -16.14 9.25 -3.78
C SER A 47 -16.18 8.25 -4.92
N LEU A 48 -17.37 7.90 -5.39
CA LEU A 48 -17.54 7.10 -6.60
C LEU A 48 -17.18 7.94 -7.83
N LEU A 49 -16.45 7.35 -8.77
CA LEU A 49 -16.28 7.95 -10.10
C LEU A 49 -17.58 7.84 -10.89
N GLY A 50 -17.82 8.76 -11.82
CA GLY A 50 -19.09 8.87 -12.53
C GLY A 50 -19.44 7.69 -13.45
N SER A 51 -18.49 6.78 -13.68
CA SER A 51 -18.70 5.54 -14.47
C SER A 51 -17.69 4.46 -14.04
N GLY A 52 -18.04 3.20 -14.30
CA GLY A 52 -17.19 2.04 -13.99
C GLY A 52 -17.14 1.71 -12.50
N THR A 53 -16.08 1.02 -12.08
CA THR A 53 -15.87 0.53 -10.72
C THR A 53 -14.96 1.44 -9.88
N GLY A 54 -14.58 2.60 -10.43
CA GLY A 54 -13.58 3.48 -9.83
C GLY A 54 -14.07 4.21 -8.58
N VAL A 55 -13.22 4.23 -7.55
CA VAL A 55 -13.43 4.93 -6.27
C VAL A 55 -12.20 5.77 -5.97
N VAL A 56 -12.39 7.01 -5.52
CA VAL A 56 -11.32 7.87 -4.99
C VAL A 56 -11.45 7.95 -3.48
N LEU A 57 -10.36 7.69 -2.78
CA LEU A 57 -10.25 7.82 -1.32
C LEU A 57 -9.29 8.96 -1.01
N ARG A 58 -9.71 9.87 -0.13
CA ARG A 58 -8.86 10.94 0.40
C ARG A 58 -8.70 10.76 1.87
N HIS A 59 -7.52 10.34 2.26
CA HIS A 59 -7.15 10.13 3.65
C HIS A 59 -6.50 11.40 4.23
N ARG A 60 -6.89 11.78 5.43
CA ARG A 60 -6.29 12.89 6.19
C ARG A 60 -6.06 12.46 7.63
N ILE A 61 -4.90 12.83 8.17
CA ILE A 61 -4.60 12.67 9.59
C ILE A 61 -4.20 14.04 10.13
N PHE A 62 -5.00 14.58 11.03
CA PHE A 62 -4.81 15.87 11.67
C PHE A 62 -4.01 15.71 12.96
N ASN A 63 -3.13 16.66 13.23
CA ASN A 63 -2.45 16.81 14.50
C ASN A 63 -3.28 17.71 15.43
N GLU A 64 -3.92 17.15 16.43
CA GLU A 64 -4.65 17.91 17.45
C GLU A 64 -3.84 18.13 18.75
N ASN A 65 -2.53 17.78 18.74
CA ASN A 65 -1.62 18.12 19.82
C ASN A 65 -1.25 19.61 19.79
N PRO A 66 -0.85 20.21 20.94
CA PRO A 66 -0.36 21.60 20.99
C PRO A 66 1.11 21.76 20.54
N TRP A 67 1.71 20.75 19.94
CA TRP A 67 3.07 20.74 19.37
C TRP A 67 3.12 20.02 18.04
N ALA A 68 4.15 20.29 17.23
CA ALA A 68 4.38 19.59 15.97
C ALA A 68 4.72 18.11 16.20
N VAL A 69 4.19 17.23 15.32
CA VAL A 69 4.47 15.79 15.32
C VAL A 69 4.87 15.36 13.91
N THR A 70 5.95 14.60 13.78
CA THR A 70 6.37 14.05 12.48
C THR A 70 5.79 12.65 12.28
N PHE A 71 5.02 12.47 11.23
CA PHE A 71 4.44 11.17 10.84
C PHE A 71 4.05 11.15 9.36
N ALA A 72 3.71 9.97 8.86
CA ALA A 72 3.16 9.76 7.53
C ALA A 72 1.78 9.08 7.59
N PRO A 73 0.85 9.33 6.65
CA PRO A 73 -0.36 8.51 6.53
C PRO A 73 0.01 7.11 6.04
N TRP A 74 -0.62 6.10 6.62
CA TRP A 74 -0.43 4.69 6.32
C TRP A 74 -1.80 4.04 6.10
N CYS A 75 -2.09 3.69 4.84
CA CYS A 75 -3.41 3.26 4.38
C CYS A 75 -3.41 1.78 4.03
N LEU A 76 -3.89 0.95 4.95
CA LEU A 76 -3.94 -0.50 4.81
C LEU A 76 -5.24 -0.90 4.08
N THR A 77 -5.11 -1.76 3.06
CA THR A 77 -6.23 -2.36 2.33
C THR A 77 -6.13 -3.87 2.47
N VAL A 78 -7.07 -4.44 3.22
CA VAL A 78 -7.12 -5.89 3.47
C VAL A 78 -7.82 -6.58 2.31
N MET A 79 -7.12 -7.53 1.69
CA MET A 79 -7.59 -8.32 0.58
C MET A 79 -8.02 -9.71 1.06
N ALA A 80 -9.06 -10.25 0.44
CA ALA A 80 -9.56 -11.58 0.74
C ALA A 80 -8.53 -12.68 0.44
N GLU A 81 -8.71 -13.84 1.05
CA GLU A 81 -7.81 -14.98 0.88
C GLU A 81 -7.81 -15.58 -0.53
N GLY A 82 -6.71 -16.23 -0.89
CA GLY A 82 -6.56 -17.06 -2.08
C GLY A 82 -6.15 -16.32 -3.36
N GLY A 83 -5.92 -15.00 -3.30
CA GLY A 83 -5.47 -14.24 -4.45
C GLY A 83 -3.96 -14.01 -4.51
N GLU A 84 -3.54 -13.27 -5.52
CA GLU A 84 -2.13 -12.95 -5.79
C GLU A 84 -1.92 -11.44 -5.95
N LEU A 85 -1.03 -10.91 -5.14
CA LEU A 85 -0.50 -9.55 -5.27
C LEU A 85 0.41 -9.44 -6.49
N VAL A 86 0.33 -8.32 -7.20
CA VAL A 86 1.19 -7.94 -8.31
C VAL A 86 1.74 -6.54 -8.07
N VAL A 87 3.07 -6.42 -7.96
CA VAL A 87 3.77 -5.14 -7.75
C VAL A 87 4.71 -4.90 -8.92
N PRO A 88 4.60 -3.76 -9.66
CA PRO A 88 5.46 -3.49 -10.80
C PRO A 88 6.90 -3.27 -10.37
N GLN A 89 7.82 -3.75 -11.21
CA GLN A 89 9.25 -3.50 -11.12
C GLN A 89 9.64 -2.29 -11.97
N GLU A 90 10.80 -1.71 -11.66
CA GLU A 90 11.40 -0.72 -12.53
C GLU A 90 11.91 -1.39 -13.82
N PRO A 91 11.82 -0.71 -14.97
CA PRO A 91 12.40 -1.23 -16.20
C PRO A 91 13.90 -1.52 -16.03
N TYR A 92 14.37 -2.62 -16.63
CA TYR A 92 15.79 -2.93 -16.66
C TYR A 92 16.56 -1.83 -17.38
N VAL A 93 17.63 -1.35 -16.75
CA VAL A 93 18.58 -0.39 -17.33
C VAL A 93 19.99 -1.00 -17.26
N PRO A 94 20.71 -1.11 -18.39
CA PRO A 94 22.07 -1.64 -18.40
C PRO A 94 23.01 -0.81 -17.52
N HIS A 95 23.97 -1.46 -16.88
CA HIS A 95 24.98 -0.81 -16.08
C HIS A 95 26.10 -0.25 -16.98
N GLY A 96 26.38 1.06 -16.88
CA GLY A 96 27.48 1.68 -17.63
C GLY A 96 27.35 3.19 -17.81
N LYS A 97 28.14 3.74 -18.79
CA LYS A 97 28.23 5.17 -19.09
C LYS A 97 27.66 5.55 -20.46
N GLY A 98 27.09 4.57 -21.18
CA GLY A 98 26.52 4.79 -22.51
C GLY A 98 25.12 5.41 -22.46
N PRO A 99 24.59 5.82 -23.61
CA PRO A 99 23.18 6.27 -23.68
C PRO A 99 22.22 5.16 -23.20
N GLY A 100 21.36 5.49 -22.24
CA GLY A 100 20.40 4.55 -21.64
C GLY A 100 21.01 3.61 -20.59
N GLU A 101 22.28 3.80 -20.19
CA GLU A 101 22.94 3.08 -19.10
C GLU A 101 22.93 3.89 -17.80
N SER A 102 23.04 3.24 -16.63
CA SER A 102 23.07 3.90 -15.33
C SER A 102 23.93 3.16 -14.31
N PHE A 103 24.45 3.90 -13.32
CA PHE A 103 25.07 3.36 -12.12
C PHE A 103 24.15 3.45 -10.90
N GLU A 104 22.94 3.99 -11.03
CA GLU A 104 22.02 4.20 -9.95
C GLU A 104 21.27 2.90 -9.61
N TYR A 105 20.87 2.77 -8.35
CA TYR A 105 19.95 1.70 -7.93
C TYR A 105 18.53 2.01 -8.43
N ALA A 106 17.78 0.97 -8.76
CA ALA A 106 16.42 1.12 -9.27
C ALA A 106 15.48 1.71 -8.18
N ARG A 107 15.50 1.12 -7.00
CA ARG A 107 14.66 1.51 -5.85
C ARG A 107 15.08 0.82 -4.55
N PRO A 108 14.66 1.31 -3.37
CA PRO A 108 14.66 0.53 -2.14
C PRO A 108 13.73 -0.69 -2.26
N LEU A 109 14.20 -1.83 -1.73
CA LEU A 109 13.40 -3.01 -1.44
C LEU A 109 13.74 -3.44 -0.02
N VAL A 110 12.74 -3.40 0.87
CA VAL A 110 12.92 -3.61 2.31
C VAL A 110 12.27 -4.91 2.73
N LEU A 111 13.00 -5.70 3.52
CA LEU A 111 12.52 -6.95 4.08
C LEU A 111 12.47 -6.84 5.60
N TRP A 112 11.37 -7.27 6.21
CA TRP A 112 11.26 -7.38 7.66
C TRP A 112 12.07 -8.58 8.18
N GLN A 113 12.46 -8.56 9.45
CA GLN A 113 13.28 -9.62 10.05
C GLN A 113 12.66 -11.02 9.99
N PHE A 114 11.35 -11.11 9.89
CA PHE A 114 10.61 -12.37 9.75
C PHE A 114 10.37 -12.79 8.30
N THR A 115 10.77 -11.99 7.31
CA THR A 115 10.57 -12.31 5.89
C THR A 115 11.60 -13.32 5.40
N LYS A 116 11.13 -14.36 4.74
CA LYS A 116 11.96 -15.39 4.10
C LYS A 116 11.89 -15.21 2.59
N MET A 117 12.98 -14.76 1.96
CA MET A 117 13.01 -14.54 0.50
C MET A 117 12.69 -15.81 -0.31
N ALA A 118 13.04 -16.98 0.22
CA ALA A 118 12.75 -18.27 -0.42
C ALA A 118 11.37 -18.84 -0.08
N ASP A 119 10.49 -18.06 0.57
CA ASP A 119 9.11 -18.50 0.83
C ASP A 119 8.39 -18.71 -0.52
N PRO A 120 7.76 -19.88 -0.75
CA PRO A 120 7.18 -20.22 -2.06
C PRO A 120 5.97 -19.37 -2.46
N ARG A 121 5.48 -18.52 -1.58
CA ARG A 121 4.45 -17.53 -1.93
C ARG A 121 5.01 -16.36 -2.74
N PHE A 122 6.33 -16.10 -2.69
CA PHE A 122 6.96 -15.07 -3.51
C PHE A 122 7.35 -15.58 -4.90
N THR A 123 7.22 -14.69 -5.87
CA THR A 123 7.87 -14.78 -7.18
C THR A 123 8.55 -13.44 -7.45
N TRP A 124 9.89 -13.47 -7.43
CA TRP A 124 10.74 -12.32 -7.72
C TRP A 124 11.05 -12.31 -9.22
N GLY A 125 10.28 -11.55 -9.99
CA GLY A 125 10.40 -11.49 -11.44
C GLY A 125 10.97 -10.15 -11.90
N ASP A 126 11.37 -10.08 -13.18
CA ASP A 126 11.96 -8.88 -13.77
C ASP A 126 10.97 -7.74 -13.94
N ASP A 127 9.72 -8.07 -14.33
CA ASP A 127 8.68 -7.07 -14.54
C ASP A 127 7.80 -6.84 -13.30
N PHE A 128 7.64 -7.87 -12.45
CA PHE A 128 6.76 -7.83 -11.29
C PHE A 128 7.29 -8.67 -10.13
N ILE A 129 7.13 -8.17 -8.92
CA ILE A 129 7.13 -8.99 -7.72
C ILE A 129 5.70 -9.49 -7.50
N ARG A 130 5.54 -10.78 -7.20
CA ARG A 130 4.25 -11.38 -6.86
C ARG A 130 4.29 -12.01 -5.49
N MET A 131 3.19 -11.95 -4.76
CA MET A 131 3.04 -12.62 -3.47
C MET A 131 1.64 -13.22 -3.35
N ARG A 132 1.54 -14.54 -3.20
CA ARG A 132 0.26 -15.22 -3.02
C ARG A 132 -0.17 -15.19 -1.56
N GLN A 133 -1.44 -14.92 -1.33
CA GLN A 133 -2.08 -15.28 -0.09
C GLN A 133 -2.42 -16.79 -0.13
N ASP A 134 -1.93 -17.56 0.84
CA ASP A 134 -2.10 -19.02 0.84
C ASP A 134 -2.17 -19.54 2.28
N ASN A 135 -3.32 -20.04 2.66
CA ASN A 135 -3.62 -20.53 4.01
C ASN A 135 -2.88 -21.82 4.41
N ARG A 136 -2.17 -22.47 3.46
CA ARG A 136 -1.32 -23.62 3.77
C ARG A 136 -0.03 -23.24 4.52
N TYR A 137 0.31 -21.93 4.54
CA TYR A 137 1.49 -21.39 5.21
C TYR A 137 1.06 -20.50 6.37
N ASP A 138 1.42 -20.89 7.59
CA ASP A 138 1.11 -20.18 8.83
C ASP A 138 2.07 -19.02 9.14
N SER A 139 3.20 -18.93 8.41
CA SER A 139 4.19 -17.88 8.60
C SER A 139 3.77 -16.56 7.99
N LYS A 140 4.01 -15.47 8.70
CA LYS A 140 3.87 -14.10 8.19
C LYS A 140 4.98 -13.79 7.20
N GLN A 141 4.66 -13.03 6.14
CA GLN A 141 5.64 -12.47 5.22
C GLN A 141 5.33 -11.00 4.97
N LYS A 142 6.36 -10.16 4.87
CA LYS A 142 6.21 -8.73 4.57
C LYS A 142 7.40 -8.23 3.75
N PHE A 143 7.14 -7.38 2.77
CA PHE A 143 8.16 -6.57 2.12
C PHE A 143 7.64 -5.18 1.84
N GLY A 144 8.53 -4.22 1.74
CA GLY A 144 8.23 -2.84 1.34
C GLY A 144 9.06 -2.43 0.14
N ALA A 145 8.58 -1.47 -0.62
CA ALA A 145 9.30 -0.94 -1.78
C ALA A 145 8.93 0.53 -2.06
N ALA A 146 9.85 1.24 -2.73
CA ALA A 146 9.49 2.48 -3.42
C ALA A 146 8.87 2.10 -4.77
N VAL A 147 7.55 2.04 -4.85
CA VAL A 147 6.80 1.68 -6.06
C VAL A 147 6.59 2.95 -6.89
N LYS A 148 7.56 3.29 -7.74
CA LYS A 148 7.56 4.53 -8.56
C LYS A 148 6.43 4.55 -9.58
N ALA A 149 5.98 3.39 -10.05
CA ALA A 149 4.84 3.26 -10.95
C ALA A 149 3.51 3.67 -10.31
N GLY A 150 3.46 3.80 -8.97
CA GLY A 150 2.32 4.33 -8.25
C GLY A 150 1.09 3.43 -8.23
N TRP A 151 1.27 2.11 -8.32
CA TRP A 151 0.16 1.16 -8.21
C TRP A 151 0.61 -0.22 -7.73
N ALA A 152 -0.34 -0.95 -7.18
CA ALA A 152 -0.25 -2.40 -6.95
C ALA A 152 -1.62 -3.02 -7.26
N ALA A 153 -1.63 -4.31 -7.59
CA ALA A 153 -2.86 -5.01 -7.92
C ALA A 153 -3.01 -6.32 -7.15
N TYR A 154 -4.24 -6.80 -7.04
CA TYR A 154 -4.57 -8.09 -6.47
C TYR A 154 -5.52 -8.84 -7.38
N ASP A 155 -5.07 -10.01 -7.83
CA ASP A 155 -5.82 -10.90 -8.70
C ASP A 155 -6.55 -11.96 -7.87
N LEU A 156 -7.87 -12.00 -7.98
CA LEU A 156 -8.70 -13.01 -7.30
C LEU A 156 -9.92 -13.35 -8.14
N ALA A 157 -10.21 -14.64 -8.29
CA ALA A 157 -11.43 -15.16 -8.91
C ALA A 157 -11.76 -14.59 -10.31
N GLY A 158 -10.74 -14.25 -11.10
CA GLY A 158 -10.91 -13.72 -12.46
C GLY A 158 -11.14 -12.21 -12.51
N GLU A 159 -11.00 -11.51 -11.39
CA GLU A 159 -11.02 -10.07 -11.27
C GLU A 159 -9.66 -9.54 -10.81
N ARG A 160 -9.37 -8.29 -11.15
CA ARG A 160 -8.17 -7.56 -10.71
C ARG A 160 -8.59 -6.31 -9.97
N PHE A 161 -8.33 -6.25 -8.68
CA PHE A 161 -8.33 -5.00 -7.92
C PHE A 161 -7.02 -4.25 -8.18
N VAL A 162 -7.11 -2.95 -8.48
CA VAL A 162 -5.93 -2.08 -8.65
C VAL A 162 -6.04 -0.93 -7.67
N LYS A 163 -5.01 -0.75 -6.87
CA LYS A 163 -4.83 0.37 -5.95
C LYS A 163 -3.75 1.29 -6.50
N HIS A 164 -4.13 2.52 -6.84
CA HIS A 164 -3.21 3.57 -7.26
C HIS A 164 -2.92 4.50 -6.08
N PHE A 165 -1.65 4.87 -5.93
CA PHE A 165 -1.15 5.77 -4.89
C PHE A 165 0.02 6.59 -5.40
N PRO A 166 0.27 7.80 -4.87
CA PRO A 166 1.32 8.67 -5.37
C PRO A 166 2.73 8.20 -4.97
N PHE A 167 3.71 8.61 -5.77
CA PHE A 167 5.13 8.57 -5.43
C PHE A 167 5.76 9.93 -5.75
N ASP A 168 6.45 10.52 -4.79
CA ASP A 168 7.25 11.74 -4.97
C ASP A 168 8.74 11.39 -4.75
N PRO A 169 9.58 11.42 -5.80
CA PRO A 169 11.01 11.08 -5.67
C PRO A 169 11.80 12.06 -4.78
N ALA A 170 11.27 13.26 -4.52
CA ALA A 170 11.92 14.25 -3.67
C ALA A 170 11.53 14.10 -2.19
N ALA A 171 10.53 13.29 -1.88
CA ALA A 171 10.02 13.12 -0.53
C ALA A 171 10.78 12.03 0.25
N THR A 172 10.77 12.16 1.58
CA THR A 172 11.25 11.11 2.48
C THR A 172 10.09 10.23 2.91
N TYR A 173 10.20 8.94 2.69
CA TYR A 173 9.20 7.96 3.09
C TYR A 173 9.66 7.18 4.33
N PRO A 174 8.73 6.63 5.15
CA PRO A 174 9.08 5.76 6.26
C PRO A 174 9.73 4.43 5.81
N ASP A 175 10.15 3.63 6.76
CA ASP A 175 10.57 2.24 6.60
C ASP A 175 11.58 2.02 5.43
N GLY A 176 12.65 2.82 5.45
CA GLY A 176 13.73 2.71 4.46
C GLY A 176 13.38 3.28 3.07
N GLY A 177 12.33 4.10 2.96
CA GLY A 177 11.94 4.77 1.72
C GLY A 177 10.78 4.09 0.98
N CYS A 178 9.91 3.38 1.70
CA CYS A 178 8.77 2.69 1.13
C CYS A 178 7.54 3.59 1.02
N ASN A 179 6.98 3.77 -0.18
CA ASN A 179 5.64 4.31 -0.37
C ASN A 179 4.58 3.20 -0.45
N ALA A 180 4.99 1.93 -0.44
CA ALA A 180 4.09 0.79 -0.34
C ALA A 180 4.74 -0.37 0.41
N GLU A 181 3.91 -1.08 1.18
CA GLU A 181 4.26 -2.29 1.90
C GLU A 181 3.20 -3.36 1.67
N PHE A 182 3.61 -4.61 1.79
CA PHE A 182 2.78 -5.75 1.46
C PHE A 182 2.98 -6.84 2.50
N PHE A 183 1.88 -7.20 3.17
CA PHE A 183 1.90 -8.19 4.24
C PHE A 183 0.95 -9.33 3.94
N THR A 184 1.30 -10.56 4.31
CA THR A 184 0.39 -11.70 4.23
C THR A 184 0.55 -12.66 5.41
N MET A 185 -0.57 -13.21 5.81
CA MET A 185 -0.68 -14.32 6.77
C MET A 185 -1.91 -15.19 6.43
N PRO A 186 -2.21 -16.27 7.15
CA PRO A 186 -3.48 -16.98 6.98
C PRO A 186 -4.69 -16.04 7.06
N GLY A 187 -5.61 -16.15 6.13
CA GLY A 187 -6.86 -15.40 6.07
C GLY A 187 -6.84 -14.12 5.24
N PHE A 188 -5.69 -13.46 5.03
CA PHE A 188 -5.65 -12.21 4.26
C PHE A 188 -4.27 -11.83 3.72
N LEU A 189 -4.30 -10.85 2.83
CA LEU A 189 -3.13 -10.09 2.38
C LEU A 189 -3.44 -8.59 2.52
N GLU A 190 -2.44 -7.78 2.83
CA GLU A 190 -2.55 -6.32 2.91
C GLU A 190 -1.76 -5.65 1.79
N ILE A 191 -2.39 -4.67 1.14
CA ILE A 191 -1.75 -3.70 0.26
C ILE A 191 -1.76 -2.38 0.99
N GLU A 192 -0.61 -1.95 1.45
CA GLU A 192 -0.41 -0.80 2.31
C GLU A 192 0.25 0.32 1.50
N SER A 193 -0.34 1.50 1.44
CA SER A 193 0.28 2.69 0.84
C SER A 193 0.67 3.68 1.92
N LEU A 194 1.84 4.29 1.78
CA LEU A 194 2.39 5.25 2.72
C LEU A 194 2.62 6.59 2.01
N GLY A 195 2.24 7.66 2.70
CA GLY A 195 2.62 9.01 2.29
C GLY A 195 4.03 9.38 2.79
N PRO A 196 4.53 10.56 2.39
CA PRO A 196 5.76 11.11 2.91
C PRO A 196 5.70 11.38 4.42
N LEU A 197 6.85 11.22 5.09
CA LEU A 197 7.07 11.75 6.43
C LEU A 197 7.08 13.27 6.39
N ALA A 198 6.26 13.90 7.20
CA ALA A 198 6.20 15.35 7.31
C ALA A 198 6.05 15.80 8.77
N PRO A 199 6.68 16.92 9.18
CA PRO A 199 6.32 17.62 10.40
C PRO A 199 4.93 18.24 10.19
N VAL A 200 4.00 17.98 11.12
CA VAL A 200 2.62 18.47 11.07
C VAL A 200 2.41 19.37 12.26
N GLU A 201 2.15 20.65 12.00
CA GLU A 201 1.90 21.65 13.02
C GLU A 201 0.55 21.43 13.73
N PRO A 202 0.33 22.00 14.92
CA PRO A 202 -0.96 21.94 15.59
C PRO A 202 -2.11 22.43 14.70
N GLY A 203 -3.12 21.60 14.50
CA GLY A 203 -4.28 21.87 13.66
C GLY A 203 -4.11 21.54 12.18
N ASP A 204 -2.88 21.32 11.70
CA ASP A 204 -2.60 20.90 10.32
C ASP A 204 -2.82 19.41 10.11
N CYS A 205 -2.70 18.96 8.86
CA CYS A 205 -2.84 17.54 8.50
C CYS A 205 -1.88 17.10 7.40
N VAL A 206 -1.56 15.81 7.41
CA VAL A 206 -1.01 15.09 6.24
C VAL A 206 -2.15 14.46 5.45
N ARG A 207 -1.89 14.23 4.16
CA ARG A 207 -2.89 13.70 3.23
C ARG A 207 -2.28 12.64 2.33
N LEU A 208 -3.08 11.60 2.02
CA LEU A 208 -2.81 10.62 0.97
C LEU A 208 -4.09 10.36 0.19
N ASP A 209 -4.02 10.53 -1.13
CA ASP A 209 -5.13 10.23 -2.04
C ASP A 209 -4.84 8.91 -2.75
N GLU A 210 -5.86 8.06 -2.83
CA GLU A 210 -5.82 6.79 -3.53
C GLU A 210 -6.95 6.73 -4.57
N ARG A 211 -6.72 5.97 -5.63
CA ARG A 211 -7.77 5.56 -6.54
C ARG A 211 -7.81 4.04 -6.60
N TRP A 212 -8.98 3.47 -6.40
CA TRP A 212 -9.22 2.04 -6.51
C TRP A 212 -10.10 1.75 -7.71
N GLU A 213 -9.86 0.62 -8.36
CA GLU A 213 -10.72 0.11 -9.42
C GLU A 213 -10.70 -1.41 -9.46
N VAL A 214 -11.81 -2.01 -9.93
CA VAL A 214 -11.89 -3.44 -10.22
C VAL A 214 -12.02 -3.60 -11.72
N LEU A 215 -11.13 -4.41 -12.30
CA LEU A 215 -11.04 -4.69 -13.71
C LEU A 215 -11.29 -6.19 -13.96
N PRO A 216 -11.74 -6.61 -15.15
CA PRO A 216 -11.66 -8.01 -15.52
C PRO A 216 -10.21 -8.47 -15.41
N GLY A 217 -9.98 -9.59 -14.74
CA GLY A 217 -8.66 -10.20 -14.62
C GLY A 217 -8.13 -10.59 -16.00
N SER A 218 -6.84 -10.39 -16.25
CA SER A 218 -6.21 -10.98 -17.42
C SER A 218 -6.23 -12.49 -17.23
N ALA A 219 -6.91 -13.22 -18.12
CA ALA A 219 -6.79 -14.66 -18.15
C ALA A 219 -5.30 -15.00 -18.33
N GLN A 220 -4.65 -15.48 -17.29
CA GLN A 220 -3.32 -16.04 -17.42
C GLN A 220 -3.44 -17.22 -18.38
N ARG A 221 -2.91 -17.07 -19.60
CA ARG A 221 -2.63 -18.23 -20.44
C ARG A 221 -1.60 -19.06 -19.67
N ALA A 222 -2.07 -20.13 -19.05
CA ALA A 222 -1.20 -21.21 -18.63
C ALA A 222 -0.50 -21.75 -19.88
N SER A 223 0.69 -21.26 -20.17
CA SER A 223 1.59 -21.91 -21.13
C SER A 223 2.09 -23.18 -20.46
N ALA A 224 1.35 -24.26 -20.62
CA ALA A 224 1.89 -25.60 -20.42
C ALA A 224 3.02 -25.76 -21.45
N SER A 225 4.24 -25.56 -21.02
CA SER A 225 5.39 -26.03 -21.77
C SER A 225 5.37 -27.54 -21.73
N THR A 226 4.88 -28.14 -22.81
CA THR A 226 5.05 -29.57 -23.11
C THR A 226 6.53 -29.82 -23.24
N VAL A 227 7.15 -30.36 -22.22
CA VAL A 227 8.48 -30.99 -22.33
C VAL A 227 8.24 -32.29 -23.06
N SER A 228 8.46 -32.32 -24.37
CA SER A 228 8.61 -33.59 -25.12
C SER A 228 10.01 -34.14 -24.92
N LYS A 229 10.06 -35.39 -24.62
CA LYS A 229 11.22 -36.26 -24.40
C LYS A 229 12.27 -36.18 -25.50
#